data_5f092b689b2d934eafda0dc3e4aa0b37
#
_entry.id   5f092b689b2d934eafda0dc3e4aa0b37
#
_cell.length_a   1.000
_cell.length_b   1.000
_cell.length_c   1.000
_cell.angle_alpha   90.00
_cell.angle_beta   90.00
_cell.angle_gamma   90.00
#
_symmetry.space_group_name_H-M   'P 1'
#
loop_
_entity.id
_entity.type
_entity.pdbx_description
1 polymer ?
#
loop_
_entity_poly.entity_id
_entity_poly.type
_entity_poly.pdbx_seq_one_letter_code
_entity_poly.pdbx_strand_id
1 'polypeptide(L)'
;MIRNPAADLQIDSAMTLNQAKVGCDMQIRVLSGPGCERLRDMGFCEQLQVRKLAGGRNLICSICGTRMAISRELAEQVLVSPVG
;
A
#
# COMPACT_ATOMS: atom_id res chain seq x y z
N MET A 1 -11.10 -29.42 4.68
CA MET A 1 -10.98 -29.12 4.83
C MET A 1 -10.61 -28.17 5.16
N ILE A 2 -9.97 -28.06 5.36
CA ILE A 2 -9.71 -27.10 5.85
C ILE A 2 -8.80 -26.37 5.31
N ARG A 3 -8.97 -25.38 4.71
CA ARG A 3 -8.04 -24.60 4.23
C ARG A 3 -7.41 -23.90 5.31
N ASN A 4 -6.28 -23.31 5.08
CA ASN A 4 -5.59 -22.56 6.09
C ASN A 4 -6.28 -21.23 6.28
N PRO A 5 -7.01 -21.05 7.35
CA PRO A 5 -7.75 -19.81 7.54
C PRO A 5 -6.84 -18.60 7.68
N ALA A 6 -5.67 -18.80 8.24
CA ALA A 6 -4.75 -17.68 8.39
C ALA A 6 -4.26 -17.15 7.05
N ALA A 7 -3.98 -18.04 6.13
CA ALA A 7 -3.56 -17.62 4.81
C ALA A 7 -4.70 -16.91 4.09
N ASP A 8 -5.90 -17.38 4.25
CA ASP A 8 -7.04 -16.72 3.64
C ASP A 8 -7.25 -15.33 4.18
N LEU A 9 -7.08 -15.18 5.48
CA LEU A 9 -7.24 -13.87 6.10
C LEU A 9 -6.18 -12.89 5.61
N GLN A 10 -4.97 -13.38 5.43
CA GLN A 10 -3.91 -12.52 4.93
C GLN A 10 -4.21 -12.04 3.53
N ILE A 11 -4.69 -12.93 2.68
CA ILE A 11 -5.03 -12.56 1.33
C ILE A 11 -6.16 -11.55 1.31
N ASP A 12 -7.15 -11.78 2.15
CA ASP A 12 -8.32 -10.90 2.19
C ASP A 12 -7.98 -9.52 2.70
N SER A 13 -6.99 -9.42 3.58
CA SER A 13 -6.65 -8.11 4.13
C SER A 13 -5.64 -7.36 3.28
N ALA A 14 -4.99 -8.01 2.35
CA ALA A 14 -3.99 -7.34 1.52
C ALA A 14 -4.65 -6.77 0.28
N MET A 15 -4.28 -5.55 -0.06
CA MET A 15 -4.75 -4.90 -1.27
C MET A 15 -3.66 -3.96 -1.74
N THR A 16 -3.77 -3.48 -2.96
CA THR A 16 -2.81 -2.49 -3.42
C THR A 16 -3.19 -1.13 -2.85
N LEU A 17 -2.21 -0.25 -2.78
CA LEU A 17 -2.46 1.11 -2.32
C LEU A 17 -3.47 1.80 -3.21
N ASN A 18 -3.48 1.45 -4.49
CA ASN A 18 -4.46 2.02 -5.42
C ASN A 18 -5.88 1.63 -5.04
N GLN A 19 -6.07 0.47 -4.45
CA GLN A 19 -7.39 -0.01 -4.04
C GLN A 19 -7.79 0.48 -2.66
N ALA A 20 -6.85 1.02 -1.91
CA ALA A 20 -7.13 1.44 -0.54
C ALA A 20 -8.11 2.59 -0.52
N LYS A 21 -8.87 2.70 0.56
CA LYS A 21 -9.81 3.80 0.72
C LYS A 21 -9.08 5.05 1.14
N VAL A 22 -9.55 6.17 0.60
CA VAL A 22 -9.02 7.48 0.96
C VAL A 22 -9.29 7.74 2.44
N GLY A 23 -8.27 8.23 3.12
CA GLY A 23 -8.42 8.63 4.53
C GLY A 23 -8.16 7.54 5.53
N CYS A 24 -7.93 6.31 5.10
CA CYS A 24 -7.67 5.21 6.03
C CYS A 24 -6.18 4.97 6.18
N ASP A 25 -5.76 4.73 7.42
CA ASP A 25 -4.38 4.38 7.67
C ASP A 25 -4.15 2.92 7.30
N MET A 26 -3.14 2.71 6.51
CA MET A 26 -2.78 1.38 6.05
C MET A 26 -1.32 1.11 6.41
N GLN A 27 -0.96 -0.15 6.49
CA GLN A 27 0.42 -0.53 6.71
C GLN A 27 0.96 -1.18 5.45
N ILE A 28 2.15 -0.76 5.03
CA ILE A 28 2.81 -1.34 3.88
C ILE A 28 3.28 -2.73 4.24
N ARG A 29 2.87 -3.72 3.45
CA ARG A 29 3.23 -5.10 3.71
C ARG A 29 4.33 -5.57 2.78
N VAL A 30 4.21 -5.28 1.51
CA VAL A 30 5.15 -5.75 0.51
C VAL A 30 5.24 -4.72 -0.60
N LEU A 31 6.43 -4.51 -1.10
CA LEU A 31 6.66 -3.77 -2.33
C LEU A 31 7.01 -4.80 -3.40
N SER A 32 6.27 -4.84 -4.48
CA SER A 32 6.51 -5.83 -5.52
C SER A 32 6.47 -5.16 -6.88
N GLY A 33 7.14 -5.77 -7.85
CA GLY A 33 7.15 -5.27 -9.20
C GLY A 33 8.40 -4.49 -9.53
N PRO A 34 8.53 -4.05 -10.77
CA PRO A 34 9.76 -3.42 -11.25
C PRO A 34 10.03 -2.04 -10.64
N GLY A 35 9.03 -1.40 -10.06
CA GLY A 35 9.21 -0.09 -9.45
C GLY A 35 9.57 -0.09 -7.98
N CYS A 36 9.86 -1.25 -7.40
CA CYS A 36 10.05 -1.30 -5.95
C CYS A 36 11.27 -0.50 -5.50
N GLU A 37 12.34 -0.47 -6.28
CA GLU A 37 13.49 0.35 -5.91
C GLU A 37 13.15 1.82 -5.90
N ARG A 38 12.39 2.24 -6.90
CA ARG A 38 11.97 3.62 -6.97
C ARG A 38 11.09 3.99 -5.80
N LEU A 39 10.20 3.07 -5.42
CA LEU A 39 9.35 3.29 -4.27
C LEU A 39 10.17 3.42 -3.00
N ARG A 40 11.19 2.59 -2.84
CA ARG A 40 12.05 2.69 -1.67
C ARG A 40 12.80 4.01 -1.63
N ASP A 41 13.25 4.48 -2.79
CA ASP A 41 13.91 5.77 -2.87
C ASP A 41 12.97 6.90 -2.47
N MET A 42 11.69 6.72 -2.68
CA MET A 42 10.70 7.73 -2.33
C MET A 42 10.27 7.65 -0.87
N GLY A 43 10.73 6.63 -0.15
CA GLY A 43 10.41 6.50 1.26
C GLY A 43 9.44 5.37 1.60
N PHE A 44 9.03 4.58 0.62
CA PHE A 44 8.14 3.45 0.89
C PHE A 44 8.96 2.28 1.40
N CYS A 45 8.61 1.80 2.56
CA CYS A 45 9.24 0.63 3.15
C CYS A 45 8.21 -0.25 3.81
N GLU A 46 8.50 -1.54 3.87
CA GLU A 46 7.64 -2.47 4.59
C GLU A 46 7.52 -2.02 6.04
N GLN A 47 6.36 -2.22 6.61
CA GLN A 47 6.01 -1.92 8.00
C GLN A 47 5.68 -0.45 8.26
N LEU A 48 5.91 0.44 7.32
CA LEU A 48 5.54 1.84 7.50
C LEU A 48 4.04 2.02 7.27
N GLN A 49 3.49 3.03 7.91
CA GLN A 49 2.10 3.39 7.70
C GLN A 49 1.99 4.38 6.55
N VAL A 50 0.95 4.21 5.77
CA VAL A 50 0.68 5.10 4.65
C VAL A 50 -0.81 5.42 4.65
N ARG A 51 -1.14 6.65 4.30
CA ARG A 51 -2.53 7.06 4.17
C ARG A 51 -2.75 7.59 2.76
N LYS A 52 -3.75 7.05 2.09
CA LYS A 52 -4.13 7.53 0.77
C LYS A 52 -4.97 8.78 0.96
N LEU A 53 -4.55 9.87 0.35
CA LEU A 53 -5.24 11.15 0.48
C LEU A 53 -6.15 11.42 -0.71
N ALA A 54 -5.77 10.97 -1.89
CA ALA A 54 -6.58 11.16 -3.08
C ALA A 54 -6.21 10.11 -4.11
N GLY A 55 -7.15 9.76 -4.95
CA GLY A 55 -6.92 8.84 -6.05
C GLY A 55 -7.02 9.55 -7.38
N GLY A 56 -7.01 8.79 -8.47
CA GLY A 56 -7.10 9.34 -9.81
C GLY A 56 -5.92 8.86 -10.65
N ARG A 57 -5.52 9.68 -11.59
CA ARG A 57 -4.36 9.36 -12.42
C ARG A 57 -3.11 9.22 -11.60
N ASN A 58 -2.92 10.16 -10.69
CA ASN A 58 -1.84 10.10 -9.73
C ASN A 58 -2.46 9.99 -8.37
N LEU A 59 -1.90 9.11 -7.58
CA LEU A 59 -2.38 8.90 -6.23
C LEU A 59 -1.57 9.77 -5.30
N ILE A 60 -2.24 10.47 -4.41
CA ILE A 60 -1.57 11.28 -3.40
C ILE A 60 -1.67 10.56 -2.08
N CYS A 61 -0.54 10.38 -1.43
CA CYS A 61 -0.48 9.68 -0.16
C CYS A 61 0.45 10.38 0.80
N SER A 62 0.35 9.99 2.06
CA SER A 62 1.18 10.55 3.12
C SER A 62 1.91 9.41 3.80
N ILE A 63 3.23 9.54 3.94
CA ILE A 63 4.06 8.60 4.66
C ILE A 63 4.90 9.41 5.63
N CYS A 64 4.81 9.07 6.91
CA CYS A 64 5.61 9.75 7.96
C CYS A 64 5.44 11.27 7.90
N GLY A 65 4.23 11.71 7.61
CA GLY A 65 3.94 13.13 7.56
C GLY A 65 4.31 13.83 6.28
N THR A 66 4.89 13.11 5.32
CA THR A 66 5.30 13.69 4.06
C THR A 66 4.29 13.31 2.99
N ARG A 67 3.78 14.30 2.29
CA ARG A 67 2.87 14.07 1.17
C ARG A 67 3.65 13.84 -0.09
N MET A 68 3.19 12.92 -0.89
CA MET A 68 3.81 12.67 -2.18
C MET A 68 2.79 12.15 -3.17
N ALA A 69 3.09 12.31 -4.45
CA ALA A 69 2.26 11.79 -5.51
C ALA A 69 3.01 10.69 -6.22
N ILE A 70 2.32 9.59 -6.49
CA ILE A 70 2.91 8.50 -7.25
C ILE A 70 1.96 8.12 -8.37
N SER A 71 2.50 7.50 -9.39
CA SER A 71 1.68 7.04 -10.50
C SER A 71 0.80 5.89 -10.02
N ARG A 72 -0.29 5.69 -10.73
CA ARG A 72 -1.18 4.60 -10.45
C ARG A 72 -0.46 3.26 -10.56
N GLU A 73 0.43 3.16 -11.53
CA GLU A 73 1.19 1.93 -11.72
C GLU A 73 2.07 1.62 -10.52
N LEU A 74 2.72 2.63 -9.98
CA LEU A 74 3.53 2.42 -8.77
C LEU A 74 2.66 2.07 -7.58
N ALA A 75 1.50 2.70 -7.48
CA ALA A 75 0.58 2.41 -6.38
C ALA A 75 0.12 0.96 -6.40
N GLU A 76 0.03 0.36 -7.57
CA GLU A 76 -0.38 -1.03 -7.68
C GLU A 76 0.71 -2.01 -7.25
N GLN A 77 1.92 -1.52 -7.06
CA GLN A 77 3.03 -2.37 -6.61
C GLN A 77 3.22 -2.29 -5.10
N VAL A 78 2.41 -1.50 -4.41
CA VAL A 78 2.47 -1.38 -2.96
C VAL A 78 1.30 -2.16 -2.38
N LEU A 79 1.61 -3.25 -1.70
CA LEU A 79 0.58 -4.05 -1.03
C LEU A 79 0.45 -3.58 0.40
N VAL A 80 -0.77 -3.28 0.80
CA VAL A 80 -1.05 -2.71 2.11
C VAL A 80 -2.16 -3.49 2.78
N SER A 81 -2.26 -3.33 4.08
CA SER A 81 -3.38 -3.87 4.84
C SER A 81 -3.79 -2.84 5.89
N PRO A 82 -5.03 -2.91 6.38
CA PRO A 82 -5.46 -1.97 7.40
C PRO A 82 -4.62 -2.09 8.66
N VAL A 83 -4.41 -0.93 9.30
CA VAL A 83 -3.73 -0.90 10.58
C VAL A 83 -4.75 -1.22 11.66
N GLY A 84 -4.35 -2.00 12.60
CA GLY A 84 -5.22 -2.34 13.70
C GLY A 84 -5.47 -3.79 13.86
#